data_b538616cc7e9ea54623817bde6601f56
#
_entry.id   b538616cc7e9ea54623817bde6601f56
#
_cell.length_a   1.000
_cell.length_b   1.000
_cell.length_c   1.000
_cell.angle_alpha   90.00
_cell.angle_beta   90.00
_cell.angle_gamma   90.00
#
_symmetry.space_group_name_H-M   'P 1'
#
loop_
_entity.id
_entity.type
_entity.pdbx_description
1 polymer ?
#
loop_
_entity_poly.entity_id
_entity_poly.type
_entity_poly.pdbx_seq_one_letter_code
_entity_poly.pdbx_strand_id
1 'polypeptide(L)'
;RDRTCEGAEGSDFWADLGQGWRLVDHTHYKAYPCCRWSHPAIDAAHDMMRDNALTHEMIKAVEIRTFHYATRLAGHEPQSQDEFAYSIAFPVAAMIVHGQVGVSELSQEALHDPDILRVSRATNLIDDAEMTRISTDKRWAQVSFVLKDGRKIESAPRTPRGDADIPLTEKEISSKFHLSANPILGAPRADEIEALSSQFDTLSVKDFYHLLDLCTDQARS
;
A
#
# COMPACT_ATOMS: atom_id res chain seq x y z
N ARG A 1 13.07 25.25 -16.44
CA ARG A 1 12.93 24.15 -17.41
C ARG A 1 12.80 22.88 -16.59
N ASP A 2 11.71 22.15 -16.79
CA ASP A 2 11.44 20.91 -16.10
C ASP A 2 12.42 19.83 -16.60
N ARG A 3 13.23 19.28 -15.71
CA ARG A 3 14.22 18.25 -16.05
C ARG A 3 13.60 16.93 -16.53
N THR A 4 12.30 16.74 -16.35
CA THR A 4 11.58 15.56 -16.81
C THR A 4 11.51 15.44 -18.33
N CYS A 5 11.81 16.52 -19.05
CA CYS A 5 11.80 16.57 -20.52
C CYS A 5 13.22 16.62 -21.14
N GLU A 6 14.30 16.59 -20.35
CA GLU A 6 15.66 16.54 -20.87
C GLU A 6 15.96 15.13 -21.41
N GLY A 7 16.06 15.00 -22.74
CA GLY A 7 16.38 13.77 -23.43
C GLY A 7 15.26 13.14 -24.26
N ALA A 8 14.01 13.63 -24.13
CA ALA A 8 12.97 13.30 -25.10
C ALA A 8 13.08 14.26 -26.28
N GLU A 9 13.73 13.84 -27.37
CA GLU A 9 13.55 14.51 -28.65
C GLU A 9 12.07 14.41 -28.99
N GLY A 10 11.39 15.59 -29.06
CA GLY A 10 9.96 15.76 -28.85
C GLY A 10 9.01 15.02 -29.81
N SER A 11 9.49 14.30 -30.83
CA SER A 11 8.65 13.55 -31.75
C SER A 11 8.26 12.17 -31.20
N ASP A 12 9.18 11.48 -30.52
CA ASP A 12 8.95 10.07 -30.15
C ASP A 12 8.11 9.92 -28.88
N PHE A 13 8.21 10.89 -27.95
CA PHE A 13 7.43 10.86 -26.70
C PHE A 13 5.90 11.03 -26.92
N TRP A 14 5.53 11.74 -27.99
CA TRP A 14 4.13 12.04 -28.33
C TRP A 14 3.62 11.23 -29.53
N ALA A 15 4.46 10.38 -30.13
CA ALA A 15 4.14 9.66 -31.36
C ALA A 15 2.93 8.72 -31.24
N ASP A 16 2.67 8.20 -30.03
CA ASP A 16 1.56 7.31 -29.71
C ASP A 16 0.35 8.01 -29.06
N LEU A 17 0.36 9.35 -29.00
CA LEU A 17 -0.73 10.11 -28.40
C LEU A 17 -2.06 9.84 -29.11
N GLY A 18 -3.07 9.38 -28.38
CA GLY A 18 -4.37 8.99 -28.89
C GLY A 18 -4.43 7.58 -29.51
N GLN A 19 -3.30 6.85 -29.56
CA GLN A 19 -3.23 5.47 -30.07
C GLN A 19 -2.98 4.46 -28.96
N GLY A 20 -2.26 4.84 -27.90
CA GLY A 20 -1.95 4.02 -26.74
C GLY A 20 -2.44 4.65 -25.44
N TRP A 21 -2.98 3.84 -24.52
CA TRP A 21 -3.46 4.27 -23.21
C TRP A 21 -2.58 3.71 -22.11
N ARG A 22 -1.61 4.51 -21.66
CA ARG A 22 -0.67 4.12 -20.58
C ARG A 22 -1.34 3.96 -19.22
N LEU A 23 -2.57 4.48 -19.07
CA LEU A 23 -3.33 4.35 -17.83
C LEU A 23 -3.55 2.89 -17.45
N VAL A 24 -3.80 2.00 -18.41
CA VAL A 24 -4.06 0.58 -18.17
C VAL A 24 -2.75 -0.18 -17.93
N ASP A 25 -1.76 0.04 -18.81
CA ASP A 25 -0.55 -0.81 -18.87
C ASP A 25 0.59 -0.32 -17.96
N HIS A 26 0.58 0.96 -17.58
CA HIS A 26 1.71 1.60 -16.89
C HIS A 26 1.33 2.32 -15.59
N THR A 27 0.08 2.24 -15.14
CA THR A 27 -0.35 2.85 -13.88
C THR A 27 -0.36 1.83 -12.75
N HIS A 28 0.14 2.23 -11.60
CA HIS A 28 0.13 1.42 -10.38
C HIS A 28 -1.01 1.85 -9.47
N TYR A 29 -1.80 0.90 -9.01
CA TYR A 29 -2.81 1.14 -7.99
C TYR A 29 -2.23 0.83 -6.61
N LYS A 30 -2.03 1.84 -5.78
CA LYS A 30 -1.47 1.64 -4.44
C LYS A 30 -2.48 0.95 -3.51
N ALA A 31 -2.12 -0.22 -2.99
CA ALA A 31 -2.95 -0.92 -2.00
C ALA A 31 -2.93 -0.23 -0.62
N TYR A 32 -1.81 0.42 -0.26
CA TYR A 32 -1.59 1.02 1.06
C TYR A 32 -1.20 2.49 0.96
N PRO A 33 -1.54 3.34 1.97
CA PRO A 33 -1.26 4.77 1.97
C PRO A 33 0.17 5.10 2.42
N CYS A 34 1.17 4.37 1.93
CA CYS A 34 2.58 4.56 2.25
C CYS A 34 3.46 4.42 0.99
N CYS A 35 4.77 4.56 1.15
CA CYS A 35 5.74 4.39 0.07
C CYS A 35 5.60 3.00 -0.56
N ARG A 36 5.53 2.95 -1.89
CA ARG A 36 5.38 1.68 -2.62
C ARG A 36 6.53 0.69 -2.37
N TRP A 37 7.68 1.16 -1.93
CA TRP A 37 8.82 0.32 -1.58
C TRP A 37 8.56 -0.60 -0.38
N SER A 38 7.63 -0.25 0.50
CA SER A 38 7.21 -1.08 1.63
C SER A 38 6.14 -2.12 1.27
N HIS A 39 5.38 -1.90 0.18
CA HIS A 39 4.23 -2.75 -0.15
C HIS A 39 4.56 -4.24 -0.31
N PRO A 40 5.66 -4.67 -0.98
CA PRO A 40 5.95 -6.10 -1.08
C PRO A 40 6.18 -6.75 0.28
N ALA A 41 6.78 -6.05 1.23
CA ALA A 41 6.98 -6.55 2.59
C ALA A 41 5.67 -6.59 3.39
N ILE A 42 4.79 -5.60 3.22
CA ILE A 42 3.45 -5.58 3.84
C ILE A 42 2.62 -6.75 3.33
N ASP A 43 2.57 -6.96 2.00
CA ASP A 43 1.86 -8.08 1.39
C ASP A 43 2.40 -9.44 1.85
N ALA A 44 3.74 -9.58 1.95
CA ALA A 44 4.36 -10.81 2.43
C ALA A 44 4.00 -11.10 3.90
N ALA A 45 4.05 -10.07 4.75
CA ALA A 45 3.69 -10.19 6.16
C ALA A 45 2.21 -10.57 6.33
N HIS A 46 1.30 -9.92 5.59
CA HIS A 46 -0.13 -10.25 5.60
C HIS A 46 -0.39 -11.72 5.26
N ASP A 47 0.18 -12.20 4.15
CA ASP A 47 -0.03 -13.58 3.71
C ASP A 47 0.57 -14.58 4.71
N MET A 48 1.76 -14.31 5.26
CA MET A 48 2.39 -15.16 6.27
C MET A 48 1.57 -15.25 7.56
N MET A 49 0.99 -14.13 8.03
CA MET A 49 0.12 -14.11 9.21
C MET A 49 -1.13 -14.98 8.99
N ARG A 50 -1.79 -14.80 7.84
CA ARG A 50 -3.01 -15.54 7.46
C ARG A 50 -2.73 -17.01 7.26
N ASP A 51 -1.73 -17.37 6.45
CA ASP A 51 -1.51 -18.76 6.01
C ASP A 51 -0.98 -19.66 7.13
N ASN A 52 -0.34 -19.07 8.15
CA ASN A 52 0.16 -19.78 9.30
C ASN A 52 -0.69 -19.59 10.58
N ALA A 53 -1.83 -18.91 10.48
CA ALA A 53 -2.72 -18.59 11.60
C ALA A 53 -1.96 -17.96 12.80
N LEU A 54 -1.06 -17.00 12.52
CA LEU A 54 -0.23 -16.36 13.54
C LEU A 54 -0.93 -15.18 14.19
N THR A 55 -0.52 -14.88 15.43
CA THR A 55 -0.81 -13.61 16.10
C THR A 55 0.49 -12.84 16.34
N HIS A 56 0.38 -11.52 16.50
CA HIS A 56 1.57 -10.67 16.68
C HIS A 56 2.36 -11.01 17.96
N GLU A 57 1.69 -11.61 18.98
CA GLU A 57 2.34 -12.05 20.21
C GLU A 57 3.28 -13.25 20.00
N MET A 58 3.03 -14.07 18.97
CA MET A 58 3.90 -15.21 18.63
C MET A 58 5.22 -14.76 18.00
N ILE A 59 5.28 -13.54 17.47
CA ILE A 59 6.44 -13.03 16.75
C ILE A 59 7.44 -12.43 17.71
N LYS A 60 8.68 -12.93 17.64
CA LYS A 60 9.85 -12.45 18.39
C LYS A 60 10.61 -11.38 17.61
N ALA A 61 10.83 -11.61 16.31
CA ALA A 61 11.53 -10.68 15.43
C ALA A 61 11.05 -10.84 13.97
N VAL A 62 11.22 -9.79 13.19
CA VAL A 62 10.93 -9.74 11.76
C VAL A 62 12.23 -9.39 11.02
N GLU A 63 12.52 -10.10 9.94
CA GLU A 63 13.62 -9.75 9.04
C GLU A 63 13.01 -9.42 7.66
N ILE A 64 13.39 -8.29 7.09
CA ILE A 64 12.94 -7.85 5.76
C ILE A 64 14.18 -7.70 4.88
N ARG A 65 14.34 -8.62 3.94
CA ARG A 65 15.34 -8.52 2.87
C ARG A 65 14.77 -7.70 1.73
N THR A 66 15.46 -6.65 1.33
CA THR A 66 15.01 -5.78 0.25
C THR A 66 16.20 -5.08 -0.41
N PHE A 67 15.93 -4.26 -1.41
CA PHE A 67 16.97 -3.53 -2.15
C PHE A 67 17.54 -2.35 -1.34
N HIS A 68 18.76 -1.97 -1.68
CA HIS A 68 19.58 -0.98 -0.96
C HIS A 68 18.81 0.29 -0.57
N TYR A 69 18.18 0.97 -1.52
CA TYR A 69 17.51 2.24 -1.23
C TYR A 69 16.29 2.10 -0.32
N ALA A 70 15.62 0.95 -0.33
CA ALA A 70 14.49 0.69 0.56
C ALA A 70 14.93 0.60 2.03
N THR A 71 16.12 0.06 2.31
CA THR A 71 16.64 -0.02 3.68
C THR A 71 17.02 1.34 4.27
N ARG A 72 17.02 2.40 3.46
CA ARG A 72 17.34 3.78 3.86
C ARG A 72 16.11 4.65 4.11
N LEU A 73 14.92 4.08 4.02
CA LEU A 73 13.70 4.76 4.42
C LEU A 73 13.69 5.02 5.93
N ALA A 74 12.76 5.87 6.39
CA ALA A 74 12.64 6.28 7.79
C ALA A 74 12.62 5.11 8.77
N GLY A 75 12.97 5.40 10.00
CA GLY A 75 13.21 4.41 11.05
C GLY A 75 11.96 3.68 11.54
N HIS A 76 12.15 2.98 12.67
CA HIS A 76 11.17 2.06 13.26
C HIS A 76 10.08 2.78 14.07
N GLU A 77 10.29 4.04 14.44
CA GLU A 77 9.43 4.82 15.32
C GLU A 77 9.11 6.17 14.68
N PRO A 78 8.25 6.19 13.64
CA PRO A 78 7.90 7.44 13.00
C PRO A 78 7.18 8.38 13.99
N GLN A 79 7.55 9.67 13.95
CA GLN A 79 6.98 10.71 14.80
C GLN A 79 5.89 11.52 14.07
N SER A 80 5.70 11.27 12.79
CA SER A 80 4.74 11.96 11.93
C SER A 80 4.17 11.03 10.87
N GLN A 81 3.08 11.47 10.25
CA GLN A 81 2.47 10.75 9.12
C GLN A 81 3.42 10.66 7.91
N ASP A 82 4.25 11.67 7.69
CA ASP A 82 5.25 11.65 6.61
C ASP A 82 6.33 10.61 6.89
N GLU A 83 6.84 10.54 8.12
CA GLU A 83 7.80 9.51 8.49
C GLU A 83 7.20 8.11 8.41
N PHE A 84 5.93 7.93 8.82
CA PHE A 84 5.20 6.68 8.59
C PHE A 84 5.16 6.33 7.11
N ALA A 85 4.73 7.28 6.28
CA ALA A 85 4.55 7.06 4.84
C ALA A 85 5.87 6.62 4.16
N TYR A 86 7.01 6.99 4.71
CA TYR A 86 8.33 6.65 4.21
C TYR A 86 9.11 5.68 5.12
N SER A 87 8.42 4.89 5.95
CA SER A 87 8.99 3.77 6.71
C SER A 87 8.68 2.42 6.03
N ILE A 88 9.45 1.39 6.34
CA ILE A 88 9.12 -0.02 6.01
C ILE A 88 8.75 -0.77 7.28
N ALA A 89 9.54 -0.66 8.33
CA ALA A 89 9.37 -1.44 9.55
C ALA A 89 8.01 -1.18 10.21
N PHE A 90 7.60 0.08 10.29
CA PHE A 90 6.36 0.45 10.97
C PHE A 90 5.09 -0.01 10.23
N PRO A 91 4.88 0.24 8.91
CA PRO A 91 3.69 -0.26 8.22
C PRO A 91 3.66 -1.79 8.13
N VAL A 92 4.79 -2.49 8.08
CA VAL A 92 4.81 -3.96 8.20
C VAL A 92 4.38 -4.39 9.60
N ALA A 93 4.83 -3.71 10.65
CA ALA A 93 4.39 -3.97 12.01
C ALA A 93 2.88 -3.70 12.20
N ALA A 94 2.36 -2.60 11.63
CA ALA A 94 0.93 -2.30 11.64
C ALA A 94 0.11 -3.41 10.97
N MET A 95 0.57 -3.92 9.81
CA MET A 95 -0.05 -5.08 9.16
C MET A 95 -0.05 -6.33 10.04
N ILE A 96 1.04 -6.61 10.75
CA ILE A 96 1.17 -7.77 11.63
C ILE A 96 0.22 -7.66 12.83
N VAL A 97 0.04 -6.46 13.39
CA VAL A 97 -0.75 -6.23 14.61
C VAL A 97 -2.23 -6.05 14.29
N HIS A 98 -2.57 -5.21 13.34
CA HIS A 98 -3.95 -4.86 13.01
C HIS A 98 -4.55 -5.64 11.84
N GLY A 99 -3.71 -6.35 11.06
CA GLY A 99 -4.17 -7.06 9.84
C GLY A 99 -4.48 -6.13 8.66
N GLN A 100 -4.19 -4.84 8.79
CA GLN A 100 -4.43 -3.82 7.77
C GLN A 100 -3.41 -2.67 7.84
N VAL A 101 -3.32 -1.90 6.75
CA VAL A 101 -2.62 -0.63 6.69
C VAL A 101 -3.50 0.35 5.92
N GLY A 102 -4.26 1.13 6.65
CA GLY A 102 -5.19 2.14 6.15
C GLY A 102 -4.94 3.51 6.78
N VAL A 103 -5.94 4.38 6.71
CA VAL A 103 -5.87 5.73 7.29
C VAL A 103 -5.79 5.67 8.82
N SER A 104 -6.44 4.68 9.44
CA SER A 104 -6.40 4.47 10.90
C SER A 104 -4.99 4.24 11.42
N GLU A 105 -4.16 3.49 10.67
CA GLU A 105 -2.78 3.18 11.05
C GLU A 105 -1.81 4.37 10.86
N LEU A 106 -2.29 5.46 10.20
CA LEU A 106 -1.56 6.75 10.11
C LEU A 106 -1.94 7.74 11.22
N SER A 107 -2.87 7.38 12.10
CA SER A 107 -3.30 8.26 13.19
C SER A 107 -2.21 8.45 14.23
N GLN A 108 -2.29 9.52 15.03
CA GLN A 108 -1.37 9.76 16.13
C GLN A 108 -1.44 8.64 17.17
N GLU A 109 -2.63 8.07 17.39
CA GLU A 109 -2.83 6.93 18.28
C GLU A 109 -2.06 5.70 17.81
N ALA A 110 -2.15 5.39 16.51
CA ALA A 110 -1.45 4.24 15.93
C ALA A 110 0.08 4.43 15.95
N LEU A 111 0.58 5.65 15.76
CA LEU A 111 2.03 5.95 15.87
C LEU A 111 2.58 5.67 17.29
N HIS A 112 1.71 5.65 18.30
CA HIS A 112 2.07 5.38 19.70
C HIS A 112 1.56 4.02 20.19
N ASP A 113 1.00 3.19 19.30
CA ASP A 113 0.54 1.84 19.66
C ASP A 113 1.72 0.98 20.15
N PRO A 114 1.69 0.48 21.41
CA PRO A 114 2.81 -0.25 21.98
C PRO A 114 3.08 -1.58 21.28
N ASP A 115 2.08 -2.23 20.72
CA ASP A 115 2.26 -3.49 20.00
C ASP A 115 2.85 -3.28 18.61
N ILE A 116 2.41 -2.26 17.88
CA ILE A 116 3.03 -1.87 16.61
C ILE A 116 4.50 -1.48 16.85
N LEU A 117 4.76 -0.62 17.85
CA LEU A 117 6.12 -0.20 18.18
C LEU A 117 7.01 -1.38 18.60
N ARG A 118 6.49 -2.33 19.37
CA ARG A 118 7.21 -3.55 19.76
C ARG A 118 7.65 -4.36 18.54
N VAL A 119 6.74 -4.61 17.59
CA VAL A 119 7.05 -5.38 16.37
C VAL A 119 7.97 -4.58 15.46
N SER A 120 7.73 -3.28 15.32
CA SER A 120 8.56 -2.40 14.49
C SER A 120 10.00 -2.36 14.99
N ARG A 121 10.23 -2.16 16.29
CA ARG A 121 11.57 -2.19 16.91
C ARG A 121 12.27 -3.53 16.75
N ALA A 122 11.51 -4.64 16.71
CA ALA A 122 12.02 -5.99 16.49
C ALA A 122 12.23 -6.34 15.02
N THR A 123 11.98 -5.40 14.10
CA THR A 123 12.16 -5.56 12.65
C THR A 123 13.59 -5.19 12.26
N ASN A 124 14.26 -6.07 11.51
CA ASN A 124 15.58 -5.83 10.94
C ASN A 124 15.49 -5.70 9.41
N LEU A 125 15.96 -4.58 8.88
CA LEU A 125 16.05 -4.36 7.43
C LEU A 125 17.40 -4.85 6.92
N ILE A 126 17.40 -5.77 5.97
CA ILE A 126 18.61 -6.39 5.42
C ILE A 126 18.79 -5.87 3.98
N ASP A 127 19.88 -5.15 3.75
CA ASP A 127 20.33 -4.76 2.41
C ASP A 127 20.83 -6.01 1.69
N ASP A 128 20.05 -6.44 0.70
CA ASP A 128 20.34 -7.67 -0.04
C ASP A 128 20.77 -7.34 -1.48
N ALA A 129 21.98 -7.79 -1.85
CA ALA A 129 22.57 -7.50 -3.13
C ALA A 129 21.74 -8.08 -4.31
N GLU A 130 21.16 -9.27 -4.13
CA GLU A 130 20.33 -9.88 -5.17
C GLU A 130 18.99 -9.13 -5.30
N MET A 131 18.35 -8.77 -4.19
CA MET A 131 17.16 -7.91 -4.23
C MET A 131 17.46 -6.57 -4.90
N THR A 132 18.63 -5.99 -4.64
CA THR A 132 19.08 -4.76 -5.31
C THR A 132 19.24 -4.96 -6.81
N ARG A 133 19.87 -6.05 -7.22
CA ARG A 133 20.11 -6.39 -8.63
C ARG A 133 18.81 -6.56 -9.43
N ILE A 134 17.81 -7.23 -8.85
CA ILE A 134 16.52 -7.50 -9.51
C ILE A 134 15.49 -6.36 -9.36
N SER A 135 15.76 -5.36 -8.52
CA SER A 135 14.85 -4.23 -8.28
C SER A 135 15.08 -3.04 -9.21
N THR A 136 15.38 -3.28 -10.48
CA THR A 136 15.52 -2.24 -11.50
C THR A 136 14.18 -1.62 -11.87
N ASP A 137 13.25 -2.43 -12.33
CA ASP A 137 11.92 -2.00 -12.79
C ASP A 137 10.83 -2.25 -11.72
N LYS A 138 10.95 -3.38 -11.02
CA LYS A 138 10.03 -3.76 -9.94
C LYS A 138 10.73 -3.63 -8.58
N ARG A 139 9.94 -3.62 -7.52
CA ARG A 139 10.43 -3.53 -6.14
C ARG A 139 10.23 -4.88 -5.47
N TRP A 140 11.32 -5.49 -5.01
CA TRP A 140 11.31 -6.82 -4.42
C TRP A 140 11.57 -6.76 -2.93
N ALA A 141 10.86 -7.61 -2.18
CA ALA A 141 11.15 -7.88 -0.79
C ALA A 141 10.82 -9.33 -0.43
N GLN A 142 11.46 -9.81 0.62
CA GLN A 142 11.22 -11.09 1.27
C GLN A 142 11.14 -10.86 2.78
N VAL A 143 10.20 -11.50 3.46
CA VAL A 143 9.99 -11.37 4.90
C VAL A 143 10.23 -12.70 5.59
N SER A 144 10.89 -12.68 6.73
CA SER A 144 11.02 -13.83 7.64
C SER A 144 10.52 -13.45 9.02
N PHE A 145 9.76 -14.33 9.65
CA PHE A 145 9.38 -14.23 11.05
C PHE A 145 10.18 -15.22 11.89
N VAL A 146 10.80 -14.72 12.94
CA VAL A 146 11.36 -15.54 14.03
C VAL A 146 10.31 -15.60 15.13
N LEU A 147 9.79 -16.78 15.41
CA LEU A 147 8.74 -16.99 16.40
C LEU A 147 9.36 -17.14 17.81
N LYS A 148 8.54 -16.93 18.85
CA LYS A 148 8.96 -17.10 20.25
C LYS A 148 9.30 -18.56 20.61
N ASP A 149 8.72 -19.53 19.88
CA ASP A 149 9.04 -20.96 20.01
C ASP A 149 10.35 -21.38 19.31
N GLY A 150 11.01 -20.44 18.64
CA GLY A 150 12.28 -20.65 17.94
C GLY A 150 12.13 -21.04 16.46
N ARG A 151 10.95 -21.30 15.95
CA ARG A 151 10.73 -21.53 14.51
C ARG A 151 11.02 -20.27 13.72
N LYS A 152 11.60 -20.44 12.54
CA LYS A 152 11.73 -19.41 11.53
C LYS A 152 10.84 -19.79 10.34
N ILE A 153 10.00 -18.88 9.91
CA ILE A 153 9.18 -19.00 8.70
C ILE A 153 9.52 -17.88 7.75
N GLU A 154 9.45 -18.14 6.45
CA GLU A 154 9.94 -17.22 5.44
C GLU A 154 8.98 -17.20 4.24
N SER A 155 8.73 -16.00 3.71
CA SER A 155 7.98 -15.84 2.47
C SER A 155 8.85 -16.15 1.25
N ALA A 156 8.23 -16.40 0.11
CA ALA A 156 8.93 -16.23 -1.17
C ALA A 156 9.23 -14.74 -1.41
N PRO A 157 10.28 -14.40 -2.18
CA PRO A 157 10.46 -13.05 -2.71
C PRO A 157 9.26 -12.63 -3.55
N ARG A 158 8.81 -11.38 -3.40
CA ARG A 158 7.66 -10.88 -4.14
C ARG A 158 7.77 -9.40 -4.51
N THR A 159 6.97 -9.01 -5.47
CA THR A 159 6.71 -7.62 -5.87
C THR A 159 5.38 -7.14 -5.29
N PRO A 160 5.13 -5.81 -5.27
CA PRO A 160 3.87 -5.28 -4.74
C PRO A 160 2.68 -5.64 -5.65
N ARG A 161 1.51 -5.83 -5.05
CA ARG A 161 0.23 -5.89 -5.76
C ARG A 161 -0.16 -4.50 -6.28
N GLY A 162 -1.04 -4.47 -7.28
CA GLY A 162 -1.56 -3.24 -7.86
C GLY A 162 -0.79 -2.74 -9.08
N ASP A 163 0.19 -3.49 -9.54
CA ASP A 163 0.84 -3.30 -10.85
C ASP A 163 0.00 -3.94 -11.95
N ALA A 164 0.20 -3.55 -13.20
CA ALA A 164 -0.56 -4.08 -14.33
C ALA A 164 -0.44 -5.60 -14.50
N ASP A 165 0.67 -6.18 -14.07
CA ASP A 165 0.90 -7.64 -14.10
C ASP A 165 0.36 -8.38 -12.85
N ILE A 166 0.09 -7.68 -11.77
CA ILE A 166 -0.53 -8.21 -10.54
C ILE A 166 -1.59 -7.19 -10.06
N PRO A 167 -2.66 -6.98 -10.84
CA PRO A 167 -3.65 -5.95 -10.52
C PRO A 167 -4.41 -6.29 -9.24
N LEU A 168 -4.91 -5.26 -8.57
CA LEU A 168 -5.90 -5.46 -7.51
C LEU A 168 -7.22 -5.93 -8.15
N THR A 169 -7.88 -6.86 -7.47
CA THR A 169 -9.23 -7.27 -7.83
C THR A 169 -10.23 -6.15 -7.54
N GLU A 170 -11.38 -6.16 -8.20
CA GLU A 170 -12.47 -5.21 -7.93
C GLU A 170 -12.86 -5.19 -6.45
N LYS A 171 -12.90 -6.37 -5.80
CA LYS A 171 -13.17 -6.48 -4.37
C LYS A 171 -12.11 -5.78 -3.51
N GLU A 172 -10.84 -5.84 -3.87
CA GLU A 172 -9.76 -5.17 -3.14
C GLU A 172 -9.84 -3.65 -3.32
N ILE A 173 -10.18 -3.19 -4.51
CA ILE A 173 -10.41 -1.76 -4.81
C ILE A 173 -11.60 -1.24 -4.02
N SER A 174 -12.73 -1.95 -4.05
CA SER A 174 -13.94 -1.65 -3.27
C SER A 174 -13.62 -1.62 -1.76
N SER A 175 -12.95 -2.64 -1.24
CA SER A 175 -12.56 -2.70 0.17
C SER A 175 -11.69 -1.51 0.58
N LYS A 176 -10.73 -1.11 -0.26
CA LYS A 176 -9.89 0.06 -0.03
C LYS A 176 -10.71 1.35 -0.02
N PHE A 177 -11.66 1.50 -0.95
CA PHE A 177 -12.56 2.65 -0.98
C PHE A 177 -13.36 2.74 0.32
N HIS A 178 -14.03 1.66 0.74
CA HIS A 178 -14.83 1.63 1.95
C HIS A 178 -14.01 1.82 3.23
N LEU A 179 -12.79 1.27 3.29
CA LEU A 179 -11.88 1.51 4.41
C LEU A 179 -11.60 3.01 4.63
N SER A 180 -11.52 3.76 3.54
CA SER A 180 -11.24 5.20 3.57
C SER A 180 -12.51 6.06 3.69
N ALA A 181 -13.60 5.67 3.03
CA ALA A 181 -14.81 6.47 2.90
C ALA A 181 -15.78 6.31 4.08
N ASN A 182 -15.97 5.06 4.57
CA ASN A 182 -16.97 4.77 5.61
C ASN A 182 -16.76 5.57 6.91
N PRO A 183 -15.55 5.78 7.41
CA PRO A 183 -15.35 6.59 8.63
C PRO A 183 -15.77 8.05 8.49
N ILE A 184 -15.77 8.57 7.26
CA ILE A 184 -16.06 9.98 6.96
C ILE A 184 -17.49 10.17 6.49
N LEU A 185 -17.97 9.31 5.59
CA LEU A 185 -19.23 9.47 4.87
C LEU A 185 -20.37 8.62 5.47
N GLY A 186 -20.01 7.58 6.22
CA GLY A 186 -20.92 6.50 6.59
C GLY A 186 -21.10 5.48 5.45
N ALA A 187 -21.34 4.22 5.83
CA ALA A 187 -21.46 3.13 4.86
C ALA A 187 -22.56 3.35 3.80
N PRO A 188 -23.80 3.77 4.14
CA PRO A 188 -24.85 3.93 3.12
C PRO A 188 -24.49 4.91 2.01
N ARG A 189 -23.82 6.02 2.35
CA ARG A 189 -23.40 7.03 1.37
C ARG A 189 -22.24 6.52 0.52
N ALA A 190 -21.29 5.82 1.12
CA ALA A 190 -20.18 5.21 0.40
C ALA A 190 -20.67 4.12 -0.56
N ASP A 191 -21.61 3.26 -0.14
CA ASP A 191 -22.23 2.24 -0.99
C ASP A 191 -22.91 2.87 -2.23
N GLU A 192 -23.63 4.00 -2.04
CA GLU A 192 -24.29 4.69 -3.13
C GLU A 192 -23.31 5.35 -4.10
N ILE A 193 -22.25 5.96 -3.59
CA ILE A 193 -21.16 6.51 -4.42
C ILE A 193 -20.52 5.41 -5.26
N GLU A 194 -20.20 4.27 -4.66
CA GLU A 194 -19.60 3.13 -5.38
C GLU A 194 -20.55 2.60 -6.45
N ALA A 195 -21.83 2.41 -6.11
CA ALA A 195 -22.83 1.91 -7.06
C ALA A 195 -23.01 2.83 -8.27
N LEU A 196 -23.07 4.13 -8.06
CA LEU A 196 -23.17 5.11 -9.16
C LEU A 196 -21.85 5.17 -9.96
N SER A 197 -20.70 5.16 -9.28
CA SER A 197 -19.39 5.21 -9.94
C SER A 197 -19.13 3.99 -10.83
N SER A 198 -19.61 2.81 -10.43
CA SER A 198 -19.47 1.58 -11.23
C SER A 198 -20.28 1.60 -12.56
N GLN A 199 -21.24 2.52 -12.69
CA GLN A 199 -22.10 2.71 -13.85
C GLN A 199 -21.85 4.04 -14.55
N PHE A 200 -20.66 4.64 -14.32
CA PHE A 200 -20.36 6.02 -14.72
C PHE A 200 -20.61 6.30 -16.21
N ASP A 201 -20.31 5.36 -17.08
CA ASP A 201 -20.50 5.45 -18.54
C ASP A 201 -21.97 5.44 -19.00
N THR A 202 -22.89 5.00 -18.14
CA THR A 202 -24.33 4.86 -18.43
C THR A 202 -25.21 5.77 -17.56
N LEU A 203 -24.60 6.59 -16.69
CA LEU A 203 -25.35 7.48 -15.81
C LEU A 203 -26.24 8.47 -16.61
N SER A 204 -27.47 8.66 -16.13
CA SER A 204 -28.26 9.80 -16.55
C SER A 204 -27.63 11.11 -16.04
N VAL A 205 -27.95 12.23 -16.69
CA VAL A 205 -27.50 13.56 -16.22
C VAL A 205 -27.93 13.81 -14.76
N LYS A 206 -29.13 13.37 -14.39
CA LYS A 206 -29.65 13.48 -13.02
C LYS A 206 -28.79 12.68 -12.03
N ASP A 207 -28.47 11.44 -12.36
CA ASP A 207 -27.68 10.57 -11.47
C ASP A 207 -26.23 11.03 -11.38
N PHE A 208 -25.68 11.62 -12.46
CA PHE A 208 -24.37 12.23 -12.44
C PHE A 208 -24.31 13.43 -11.46
N TYR A 209 -25.31 14.33 -11.49
CA TYR A 209 -25.36 15.42 -10.51
C TYR A 209 -25.56 14.90 -9.09
N HIS A 210 -26.38 13.86 -8.90
CA HIS A 210 -26.55 13.22 -7.61
C HIS A 210 -25.23 12.63 -7.07
N LEU A 211 -24.45 11.97 -7.93
CA LEU A 211 -23.12 11.48 -7.57
C LEU A 211 -22.20 12.63 -7.14
N LEU A 212 -22.21 13.76 -7.86
CA LEU A 212 -21.43 14.94 -7.46
C LEU A 212 -21.86 15.48 -6.09
N ASP A 213 -23.16 15.56 -5.83
CA ASP A 213 -23.69 15.99 -4.53
C ASP A 213 -23.22 15.04 -3.42
N LEU A 214 -23.31 13.73 -3.65
CA LEU A 214 -22.79 12.72 -2.71
C LEU A 214 -21.28 12.85 -2.45
N CYS A 215 -20.48 13.27 -3.43
CA CYS A 215 -19.04 13.45 -3.26
C CYS A 215 -18.66 14.78 -2.58
N THR A 216 -19.48 15.83 -2.74
CA THR A 216 -19.13 17.20 -2.35
C THR A 216 -19.89 17.70 -1.11
N ASP A 217 -21.06 17.16 -0.83
CA ASP A 217 -21.84 17.55 0.35
C ASP A 217 -21.08 17.11 1.62
N GLN A 218 -20.48 18.08 2.29
CA GLN A 218 -19.89 17.81 3.59
C GLN A 218 -21.01 17.31 4.50
N ALA A 219 -20.75 16.22 5.22
CA ALA A 219 -21.65 15.76 6.27
C ALA A 219 -21.96 16.96 7.18
N ARG A 220 -23.15 17.52 7.02
CA ARG A 220 -23.67 18.50 7.96
C ARG A 220 -23.94 17.72 9.24
N SER A 221 -22.92 17.68 10.09
CA SER A 221 -23.00 17.20 11.47
C SER A 221 -23.87 18.10 12.31
#